data_405f54a8ac58c08ff9cac4ef82952323
#
_entry.id   405f54a8ac58c08ff9cac4ef82952323
#
_cell.length_a   1.000
_cell.length_b   1.000
_cell.length_c   1.000
_cell.angle_alpha   90.00
_cell.angle_beta   90.00
_cell.angle_gamma   90.00
#
_symmetry.space_group_name_H-M   'P 1'
#
loop_
_entity.id
_entity.type
_entity.pdbx_description
1 polymer ?
#
loop_
_entity_poly.entity_id
_entity_poly.type
_entity_poly.pdbx_seq_one_letter_code
_entity_poly.pdbx_strand_id
1 'polypeptide(L)'
;SSLIEACLFKTKAIDKVGKNNDGTTALNFDAEEGKRGVSVYAHLAPVEWKNKKINFIDTPGYLDYEGEEDTGLTMGDNALIVVSAKDSLQSGTERAWKKAVVQRKLPTILFVNKLDDENADFSKVIEDLREKFGKSVFLFELPIIKDRKVIGSVNILRNKAWYYDDPAEAKEVPAEIQPKVKEYYDEIAEAIAMSDDELMDKFFSGEEFDEHEIAKGLR
;
A
#
# COMPACT_ATOMS: atom_id res chain seq x y z
N SER A 1 -2.17 -12.14 -2.73
CA SER A 1 -1.38 -12.90 -3.72
C SER A 1 -1.14 -12.12 -5.02
N SER A 2 -2.14 -11.54 -5.73
CA SER A 2 -1.93 -10.87 -7.05
C SER A 2 -0.92 -9.71 -7.01
N LEU A 3 -0.89 -8.91 -5.96
CA LEU A 3 0.10 -7.84 -5.80
C LEU A 3 1.52 -8.41 -5.68
N ILE A 4 1.68 -9.47 -4.89
CA ILE A 4 2.98 -10.14 -4.70
C ILE A 4 3.44 -10.79 -6.01
N GLU A 5 2.52 -11.41 -6.75
CA GLU A 5 2.78 -11.96 -8.08
C GLU A 5 3.33 -10.89 -9.04
N ALA A 6 2.74 -9.70 -9.04
CA ALA A 6 3.23 -8.56 -9.82
C ALA A 6 4.63 -8.10 -9.36
N CYS A 7 4.91 -8.11 -8.05
CA CYS A 7 6.23 -7.79 -7.51
C CYS A 7 7.28 -8.82 -7.94
N LEU A 8 6.96 -10.12 -7.84
CA LEU A 8 7.84 -11.21 -8.27
C LEU A 8 8.18 -11.10 -9.77
N PHE A 9 7.18 -10.82 -10.60
CA PHE A 9 7.39 -10.59 -12.04
C PHE A 9 8.24 -9.35 -12.32
N LYS A 10 7.94 -8.22 -11.67
CA LYS A 10 8.69 -6.97 -11.86
C LYS A 10 10.16 -7.10 -11.45
N THR A 11 10.44 -7.89 -10.43
CA THR A 11 11.81 -8.18 -9.96
C THR A 11 12.48 -9.32 -10.71
N LYS A 12 11.81 -9.91 -11.71
CA LYS A 12 12.28 -11.05 -12.50
C LYS A 12 12.54 -12.32 -11.67
N ALA A 13 11.88 -12.44 -10.51
CA ALA A 13 11.89 -13.67 -9.71
C ALA A 13 11.03 -14.78 -10.37
N ILE A 14 10.07 -14.38 -11.20
CA ILE A 14 9.28 -15.27 -12.07
C ILE A 14 9.23 -14.70 -13.49
N ASP A 15 9.11 -15.57 -14.48
CA ASP A 15 9.11 -15.21 -15.90
C ASP A 15 7.71 -14.84 -16.44
N LYS A 16 6.66 -15.25 -15.74
CA LYS A 16 5.27 -15.05 -16.17
C LYS A 16 4.37 -14.77 -14.97
N VAL A 17 3.47 -13.79 -15.12
CA VAL A 17 2.43 -13.50 -14.12
C VAL A 17 1.35 -14.56 -14.17
N GLY A 18 1.12 -15.24 -13.05
CA GLY A 18 0.01 -16.16 -12.88
C GLY A 18 -1.29 -15.45 -12.53
N LYS A 19 -2.40 -16.18 -12.59
CA LYS A 19 -3.73 -15.71 -12.20
C LYS A 19 -4.30 -16.58 -11.08
N ASN A 20 -4.86 -15.94 -10.05
CA ASN A 20 -5.47 -16.67 -8.93
C ASN A 20 -6.62 -17.58 -9.39
N ASN A 21 -7.47 -17.08 -10.29
CA ASN A 21 -8.62 -17.85 -10.79
C ASN A 21 -8.22 -19.13 -11.54
N ASP A 22 -7.04 -19.14 -12.15
CA ASP A 22 -6.53 -20.28 -12.92
C ASP A 22 -5.62 -21.17 -12.06
N GLY A 23 -5.38 -20.82 -10.77
CA GLY A 23 -4.45 -21.54 -9.88
C GLY A 23 -3.00 -21.53 -10.36
N THR A 24 -2.60 -20.53 -11.17
CA THR A 24 -1.28 -20.48 -11.82
C THR A 24 -0.31 -19.50 -11.16
N THR A 25 -0.68 -18.88 -10.04
CA THR A 25 0.22 -17.99 -9.30
C THR A 25 1.35 -18.74 -8.64
N ALA A 26 2.50 -18.10 -8.51
CA ALA A 26 3.68 -18.68 -7.89
C ALA A 26 3.45 -19.10 -6.42
N LEU A 27 2.49 -18.47 -5.74
CA LEU A 27 2.15 -18.75 -4.35
C LEU A 27 1.06 -19.81 -4.18
N ASN A 28 0.37 -20.22 -5.25
CA ASN A 28 -0.69 -21.22 -5.19
C ASN A 28 -0.12 -22.59 -5.58
N PHE A 29 0.71 -23.16 -4.73
CA PHE A 29 1.32 -24.48 -4.95
C PHE A 29 0.71 -25.58 -4.10
N ASP A 30 -0.15 -25.25 -3.14
CA ASP A 30 -0.87 -26.25 -2.35
C ASP A 30 -2.13 -26.74 -3.07
N ALA A 31 -2.35 -28.06 -3.08
CA ALA A 31 -3.49 -28.66 -3.77
C ALA A 31 -4.85 -28.25 -3.18
N GLU A 32 -4.92 -27.97 -1.89
CA GLU A 32 -6.14 -27.53 -1.21
C GLU A 32 -6.49 -26.10 -1.56
N GLU A 33 -5.51 -25.21 -1.65
CA GLU A 33 -5.69 -23.81 -2.11
C GLU A 33 -6.17 -23.78 -3.56
N GLY A 34 -5.57 -24.60 -4.42
CA GLY A 34 -6.01 -24.75 -5.82
C GLY A 34 -7.46 -25.19 -5.95
N LYS A 35 -7.94 -26.10 -5.09
CA LYS A 35 -9.34 -26.55 -5.07
C LYS A 35 -10.30 -25.47 -4.55
N ARG A 36 -9.89 -24.72 -3.56
CA ARG A 36 -10.72 -23.68 -2.90
C ARG A 36 -10.69 -22.34 -3.62
N GLY A 37 -9.64 -22.09 -4.42
CA GLY A 37 -9.39 -20.80 -5.07
C GLY A 37 -9.07 -19.66 -4.11
N VAL A 38 -8.60 -20.00 -2.88
CA VAL A 38 -8.24 -19.03 -1.83
C VAL A 38 -7.00 -19.52 -1.08
N SER A 39 -6.22 -18.58 -0.52
CA SER A 39 -5.10 -18.91 0.34
C SER A 39 -5.58 -19.52 1.65
N VAL A 40 -4.92 -20.58 2.07
CA VAL A 40 -5.16 -21.34 3.32
C VAL A 40 -3.99 -21.19 4.28
N TYR A 41 -2.78 -21.15 3.74
CA TYR A 41 -1.52 -21.03 4.47
C TYR A 41 -0.83 -19.69 4.23
N ALA A 42 0.07 -19.32 5.14
CA ALA A 42 0.98 -18.21 4.93
C ALA A 42 2.12 -18.62 3.99
N HIS A 43 2.37 -17.84 2.94
CA HIS A 43 3.41 -18.10 1.96
C HIS A 43 4.49 -17.04 1.94
N LEU A 44 5.75 -17.47 1.89
CA LEU A 44 6.91 -16.58 1.81
C LEU A 44 7.29 -16.36 0.34
N ALA A 45 7.34 -15.08 -0.06
CA ALA A 45 7.76 -14.66 -1.39
C ALA A 45 8.93 -13.64 -1.28
N PRO A 46 10.18 -14.10 -1.44
CA PRO A 46 11.33 -13.20 -1.44
C PRO A 46 11.47 -12.47 -2.78
N VAL A 47 11.71 -11.17 -2.73
CA VAL A 47 12.06 -10.35 -3.89
C VAL A 47 13.31 -9.54 -3.62
N GLU A 48 14.09 -9.25 -4.66
CA GLU A 48 15.22 -8.33 -4.60
C GLU A 48 14.91 -7.06 -5.39
N TRP A 49 15.00 -5.92 -4.72
CA TRP A 49 14.73 -4.63 -5.32
C TRP A 49 15.70 -3.57 -4.81
N LYS A 50 16.37 -2.84 -5.71
CA LYS A 50 17.32 -1.76 -5.38
C LYS A 50 18.34 -2.18 -4.31
N ASN A 51 18.96 -3.35 -4.48
CA ASN A 51 19.95 -3.95 -3.57
C ASN A 51 19.39 -4.23 -2.14
N LYS A 52 18.09 -4.36 -2.02
CA LYS A 52 17.41 -4.79 -0.78
C LYS A 52 16.66 -6.09 -1.04
N LYS A 53 16.71 -7.01 -0.07
CA LYS A 53 15.86 -8.20 -0.04
C LYS A 53 14.60 -7.86 0.75
N ILE A 54 13.45 -8.06 0.12
CA ILE A 54 12.13 -7.90 0.74
C ILE A 54 11.48 -9.28 0.78
N ASN A 55 11.09 -9.72 1.96
CA ASN A 55 10.36 -10.96 2.14
C ASN A 55 8.88 -10.64 2.34
N PHE A 56 8.06 -10.89 1.33
CA PHE A 56 6.61 -10.82 1.49
C PHE A 56 6.11 -12.09 2.16
N ILE A 57 5.25 -11.94 3.15
CA ILE A 57 4.51 -13.04 3.78
C ILE A 57 3.05 -12.83 3.38
N ASP A 58 2.59 -13.61 2.41
CA ASP A 58 1.19 -13.60 1.95
C ASP A 58 0.34 -14.42 2.92
N THR A 59 -0.60 -13.79 3.58
CA THR A 59 -1.46 -14.44 4.59
C THR A 59 -2.88 -14.59 4.07
N PRO A 60 -3.60 -15.66 4.46
CA PRO A 60 -5.02 -15.80 4.16
C PRO A 60 -5.84 -14.64 4.69
N GLY A 61 -6.84 -14.17 3.91
CA GLY A 61 -7.74 -13.10 4.33
C GLY A 61 -9.03 -13.59 5.01
N TYR A 62 -9.34 -14.88 4.95
CA TYR A 62 -10.54 -15.45 5.54
C TYR A 62 -10.38 -15.67 7.05
N LEU A 63 -11.44 -15.42 7.80
CA LEU A 63 -11.47 -15.56 9.27
C LEU A 63 -11.11 -16.98 9.73
N ASP A 64 -11.51 -17.99 8.98
CA ASP A 64 -11.22 -19.41 9.29
C ASP A 64 -9.73 -19.72 9.39
N TYR A 65 -8.88 -18.88 8.78
CA TYR A 65 -7.41 -19.04 8.76
C TYR A 65 -6.70 -17.93 9.57
N GLU A 66 -7.36 -17.38 10.57
CA GLU A 66 -6.83 -16.28 11.39
C GLU A 66 -5.48 -16.61 12.05
N GLY A 67 -5.23 -17.88 12.38
CA GLY A 67 -3.94 -18.33 12.94
C GLY A 67 -2.76 -18.12 11.99
N GLU A 68 -2.98 -18.30 10.69
CA GLU A 68 -1.97 -18.05 9.66
C GLU A 68 -1.68 -16.55 9.50
N GLU A 69 -2.72 -15.71 9.57
CA GLU A 69 -2.58 -14.25 9.60
C GLU A 69 -1.75 -13.80 10.81
N ASP A 70 -2.03 -14.32 12.00
CA ASP A 70 -1.30 -14.01 13.23
C ASP A 70 0.15 -14.46 13.18
N THR A 71 0.42 -15.63 12.59
CA THR A 71 1.77 -16.13 12.37
C THR A 71 2.54 -15.20 11.44
N GLY A 72 1.95 -14.80 10.31
CA GLY A 72 2.56 -13.86 9.37
C GLY A 72 2.88 -12.51 10.00
N LEU A 73 1.93 -11.94 10.75
CA LEU A 73 2.12 -10.66 11.46
C LEU A 73 3.17 -10.75 12.57
N THR A 74 3.39 -11.92 13.17
CA THR A 74 4.42 -12.11 14.20
C THR A 74 5.83 -12.12 13.61
N MET A 75 5.97 -12.57 12.36
CA MET A 75 7.26 -12.63 11.66
C MET A 75 7.58 -11.34 10.88
N GLY A 76 6.58 -10.48 10.63
CA GLY A 76 6.73 -9.29 9.80
C GLY A 76 7.26 -8.09 10.56
N ASP A 77 8.15 -7.32 9.94
CA ASP A 77 8.62 -6.01 10.44
C ASP A 77 7.62 -4.89 10.14
N ASN A 78 6.82 -5.08 9.10
CA ASN A 78 5.82 -4.12 8.61
C ASN A 78 4.56 -4.88 8.14
N ALA A 79 3.44 -4.20 8.12
CA ALA A 79 2.21 -4.74 7.57
C ALA A 79 1.80 -4.03 6.28
N LEU A 80 1.24 -4.78 5.33
CA LEU A 80 0.60 -4.27 4.12
C LEU A 80 -0.84 -4.74 4.10
N ILE A 81 -1.78 -3.85 4.33
CA ILE A 81 -3.21 -4.14 4.30
C ILE A 81 -3.77 -3.76 2.94
N VAL A 82 -4.32 -4.74 2.22
CA VAL A 82 -4.91 -4.53 0.91
C VAL A 82 -6.40 -4.22 1.05
N VAL A 83 -6.82 -3.06 0.53
CA VAL A 83 -8.19 -2.58 0.55
C VAL A 83 -8.75 -2.55 -0.87
N SER A 84 -9.99 -3.03 -1.06
CA SER A 84 -10.64 -3.00 -2.37
C SER A 84 -11.25 -1.63 -2.64
N ALA A 85 -10.92 -1.00 -3.77
CA ALA A 85 -11.51 0.27 -4.18
C ALA A 85 -12.99 0.17 -4.50
N LYS A 86 -13.47 -1.03 -4.83
CA LYS A 86 -14.88 -1.32 -5.10
C LYS A 86 -15.70 -1.45 -3.82
N ASP A 87 -15.16 -2.20 -2.85
CA ASP A 87 -15.90 -2.62 -1.66
C ASP A 87 -15.64 -1.72 -0.45
N SER A 88 -14.64 -0.82 -0.58
CA SER A 88 -14.18 0.08 0.47
C SER A 88 -13.81 -0.64 1.79
N LEU A 89 -14.16 -0.06 2.93
CA LEU A 89 -13.83 -0.59 4.24
C LEU A 89 -14.69 -1.81 4.57
N GLN A 90 -14.03 -2.95 4.80
CA GLN A 90 -14.67 -4.19 5.19
C GLN A 90 -14.22 -4.66 6.59
N SER A 91 -14.99 -5.55 7.22
CA SER A 91 -14.66 -6.13 8.53
C SER A 91 -13.27 -6.79 8.57
N GLY A 92 -12.82 -7.38 7.47
CA GLY A 92 -11.47 -7.91 7.31
C GLY A 92 -10.39 -6.84 7.43
N THR A 93 -10.61 -5.67 6.82
CA THR A 93 -9.70 -4.53 6.91
C THR A 93 -9.62 -3.99 8.34
N GLU A 94 -10.76 -3.88 9.03
CA GLU A 94 -10.80 -3.44 10.43
C GLU A 94 -10.06 -4.41 11.35
N ARG A 95 -10.25 -5.72 11.14
CA ARG A 95 -9.55 -6.75 11.89
C ARG A 95 -8.04 -6.70 11.67
N ALA A 96 -7.60 -6.64 10.41
CA ALA A 96 -6.19 -6.54 10.06
C ALA A 96 -5.55 -5.27 10.66
N TRP A 97 -6.22 -4.13 10.59
CA TRP A 97 -5.78 -2.89 11.24
C TRP A 97 -5.63 -3.07 12.75
N LYS A 98 -6.65 -3.62 13.42
CA LYS A 98 -6.61 -3.86 14.87
C LYS A 98 -5.41 -4.72 15.25
N LYS A 99 -5.14 -5.80 14.51
CA LYS A 99 -4.02 -6.71 14.78
C LYS A 99 -2.66 -6.07 14.49
N ALA A 100 -2.51 -5.48 13.32
CA ALA A 100 -1.22 -4.92 12.89
C ALA A 100 -0.89 -3.62 13.64
N VAL A 101 -1.80 -2.64 13.63
CA VAL A 101 -1.54 -1.29 14.13
C VAL A 101 -1.78 -1.19 15.64
N VAL A 102 -2.96 -1.60 16.11
CA VAL A 102 -3.36 -1.36 17.52
C VAL A 102 -2.63 -2.32 18.46
N GLN A 103 -2.62 -3.61 18.15
CA GLN A 103 -2.07 -4.64 19.03
C GLN A 103 -0.55 -4.80 18.89
N ARG A 104 -0.04 -4.85 17.65
CA ARG A 104 1.38 -5.13 17.38
C ARG A 104 2.21 -3.89 17.09
N LYS A 105 1.56 -2.74 16.85
CA LYS A 105 2.21 -1.45 16.53
C LYS A 105 3.19 -1.54 15.36
N LEU A 106 2.84 -2.35 14.37
CA LEU A 106 3.62 -2.48 13.15
C LEU A 106 3.42 -1.24 12.27
N PRO A 107 4.49 -0.68 11.71
CA PRO A 107 4.39 0.28 10.62
C PRO A 107 3.54 -0.35 9.50
N THR A 108 2.49 0.35 9.06
CA THR A 108 1.48 -0.25 8.19
C THR A 108 1.22 0.60 6.96
N ILE A 109 1.22 -0.04 5.79
CA ILE A 109 0.83 0.56 4.52
C ILE A 109 -0.55 0.04 4.15
N LEU A 110 -1.46 0.94 3.80
CA LEU A 110 -2.75 0.63 3.18
C LEU A 110 -2.59 0.70 1.66
N PHE A 111 -2.84 -0.41 0.97
CA PHE A 111 -2.77 -0.50 -0.49
C PHE A 111 -4.16 -0.60 -1.09
N VAL A 112 -4.61 0.45 -1.76
CA VAL A 112 -5.91 0.47 -2.44
C VAL A 112 -5.80 -0.24 -3.78
N ASN A 113 -6.46 -1.39 -3.90
CA ASN A 113 -6.42 -2.28 -5.06
C ASN A 113 -7.74 -2.25 -5.84
N LYS A 114 -7.76 -2.83 -7.03
CA LYS A 114 -8.93 -2.90 -7.92
C LYS A 114 -9.46 -1.52 -8.35
N LEU A 115 -8.57 -0.57 -8.55
CA LEU A 115 -8.93 0.75 -9.08
C LEU A 115 -9.38 0.71 -10.55
N ASP A 116 -9.20 -0.41 -11.22
CA ASP A 116 -9.66 -0.74 -12.58
C ASP A 116 -11.10 -1.24 -12.64
N ASP A 117 -11.74 -1.52 -11.50
CA ASP A 117 -13.16 -1.89 -11.44
C ASP A 117 -14.05 -0.65 -11.75
N GLU A 118 -15.11 -0.85 -12.51
CA GLU A 118 -16.05 0.24 -12.88
C GLU A 118 -16.77 0.89 -11.70
N ASN A 119 -16.88 0.17 -10.57
CA ASN A 119 -17.47 0.62 -9.33
C ASN A 119 -16.42 1.11 -8.30
N ALA A 120 -15.16 1.25 -8.71
CA ALA A 120 -14.11 1.74 -7.85
C ALA A 120 -14.30 3.23 -7.54
N ASP A 121 -14.22 3.59 -6.26
CA ASP A 121 -14.23 4.98 -5.80
C ASP A 121 -13.10 5.20 -4.80
N PHE A 122 -11.99 5.74 -5.31
CA PHE A 122 -10.81 6.02 -4.50
C PHE A 122 -11.09 7.04 -3.39
N SER A 123 -11.85 8.11 -3.70
CA SER A 123 -12.13 9.17 -2.74
C SER A 123 -12.94 8.64 -1.56
N LYS A 124 -13.97 7.85 -1.85
CA LYS A 124 -14.78 7.19 -0.82
C LYS A 124 -13.95 6.27 0.07
N VAL A 125 -13.04 5.47 -0.52
CA VAL A 125 -12.16 4.60 0.27
C VAL A 125 -11.32 5.41 1.26
N ILE A 126 -10.74 6.54 0.83
CA ILE A 126 -9.92 7.38 1.71
C ILE A 126 -10.77 8.02 2.82
N GLU A 127 -11.98 8.49 2.50
CA GLU A 127 -12.94 9.01 3.48
C GLU A 127 -13.29 7.95 4.53
N ASP A 128 -13.70 6.75 4.11
CA ASP A 128 -14.08 5.64 4.99
C ASP A 128 -12.90 5.22 5.90
N LEU A 129 -11.68 5.14 5.34
CA LEU A 129 -10.48 4.81 6.10
C LEU A 129 -10.13 5.88 7.14
N ARG A 130 -10.25 7.16 6.78
CA ARG A 130 -9.99 8.28 7.70
C ARG A 130 -11.07 8.43 8.76
N GLU A 131 -12.33 8.20 8.41
CA GLU A 131 -13.42 8.18 9.38
C GLU A 131 -13.19 7.08 10.44
N LYS A 132 -12.78 5.89 9.99
CA LYS A 132 -12.61 4.74 10.87
C LYS A 132 -11.31 4.73 11.68
N PHE A 133 -10.19 5.07 11.04
CA PHE A 133 -8.84 4.93 11.63
C PHE A 133 -8.22 6.26 12.04
N GLY A 134 -8.90 7.37 11.74
CA GLY A 134 -8.50 8.69 12.20
C GLY A 134 -7.43 9.36 11.34
N LYS A 135 -6.86 10.43 11.91
CA LYS A 135 -5.90 11.30 11.23
C LYS A 135 -4.52 10.68 10.98
N SER A 136 -4.26 9.47 11.49
CA SER A 136 -3.01 8.74 11.24
C SER A 136 -2.96 8.06 9.86
N VAL A 137 -4.03 8.18 9.06
CA VAL A 137 -4.07 7.69 7.68
C VAL A 137 -3.61 8.79 6.74
N PHE A 138 -2.34 8.72 6.33
CA PHE A 138 -1.73 9.65 5.38
C PHE A 138 -1.73 9.09 3.96
N LEU A 139 -1.88 9.98 2.97
CA LEU A 139 -1.91 9.60 1.57
C LEU A 139 -0.56 9.88 0.92
N PHE A 140 0.12 8.85 0.41
CA PHE A 140 1.43 8.97 -0.26
C PHE A 140 1.35 8.94 -1.77
N GLU A 141 0.32 8.29 -2.32
CA GLU A 141 0.12 8.14 -3.76
C GLU A 141 -1.31 8.52 -4.12
N LEU A 142 -1.46 9.38 -5.13
CA LEU A 142 -2.73 9.75 -5.74
C LEU A 142 -2.87 9.10 -7.11
N PRO A 143 -3.97 8.41 -7.45
CA PRO A 143 -4.20 7.92 -8.80
C PRO A 143 -4.47 9.08 -9.75
N ILE A 144 -3.90 9.01 -10.95
CA ILE A 144 -4.27 9.87 -12.09
C ILE A 144 -5.36 9.16 -12.86
N ILE A 145 -6.57 9.71 -12.81
CA ILE A 145 -7.74 9.10 -13.44
C ILE A 145 -8.15 9.94 -14.66
N LYS A 146 -8.24 9.28 -15.81
CA LYS A 146 -8.75 9.86 -17.05
C LYS A 146 -9.75 8.90 -17.68
N ASP A 147 -10.92 9.40 -18.08
CA ASP A 147 -12.00 8.61 -18.71
C ASP A 147 -12.34 7.33 -17.89
N ARG A 148 -12.43 7.47 -16.54
CA ARG A 148 -12.65 6.38 -15.57
C ARG A 148 -11.57 5.30 -15.56
N LYS A 149 -10.40 5.56 -16.10
CA LYS A 149 -9.25 4.65 -16.07
C LYS A 149 -8.12 5.27 -15.30
N VAL A 150 -7.47 4.46 -14.47
CA VAL A 150 -6.22 4.87 -13.82
C VAL A 150 -5.11 4.76 -14.85
N ILE A 151 -4.49 5.89 -15.18
CA ILE A 151 -3.43 5.98 -16.20
C ILE A 151 -2.04 6.21 -15.58
N GLY A 152 -1.98 6.46 -14.28
CA GLY A 152 -0.75 6.73 -13.58
C GLY A 152 -0.98 7.03 -12.11
N SER A 153 0.06 7.45 -11.41
CA SER A 153 0.00 7.91 -10.04
C SER A 153 0.91 9.11 -9.79
N VAL A 154 0.59 9.89 -8.78
CA VAL A 154 1.40 10.99 -8.27
C VAL A 154 1.94 10.58 -6.90
N ASN A 155 3.26 10.60 -6.73
CA ASN A 155 3.87 10.49 -5.41
C ASN A 155 3.88 11.88 -4.75
N ILE A 156 3.18 11.98 -3.63
CA ILE A 156 2.95 13.25 -2.92
C ILE A 156 4.26 13.80 -2.35
N LEU A 157 5.07 12.94 -1.72
CA LEU A 157 6.33 13.37 -1.10
C LEU A 157 7.37 13.87 -2.11
N ARG A 158 7.39 13.28 -3.31
CA ARG A 158 8.32 13.66 -4.37
C ARG A 158 7.77 14.72 -5.31
N ASN A 159 6.47 15.02 -5.20
CA ASN A 159 5.75 15.92 -6.11
C ASN A 159 6.02 15.61 -7.59
N LYS A 160 5.93 14.30 -7.94
CA LYS A 160 6.16 13.80 -9.29
C LYS A 160 5.08 12.80 -9.69
N ALA A 161 4.78 12.78 -10.99
CA ALA A 161 3.82 11.87 -11.60
C ALA A 161 4.53 10.77 -12.40
N TRP A 162 3.98 9.55 -12.35
CA TRP A 162 4.38 8.42 -13.19
C TRP A 162 3.16 7.91 -13.95
N TYR A 163 3.33 7.71 -15.25
CA TYR A 163 2.29 7.18 -16.12
C TYR A 163 2.60 5.73 -16.48
N TYR A 164 1.59 4.88 -16.58
CA TYR A 164 1.78 3.43 -16.80
C TYR A 164 2.26 3.07 -18.20
N ASP A 165 2.03 3.95 -19.19
CA ASP A 165 2.55 3.82 -20.54
C ASP A 165 4.03 4.19 -20.65
N ASP A 166 4.54 4.99 -19.70
CA ASP A 166 5.95 5.39 -19.62
C ASP A 166 6.41 5.44 -18.15
N PRO A 167 6.51 4.27 -17.48
CA PRO A 167 6.79 4.21 -16.04
C PRO A 167 8.25 4.48 -15.66
N ALA A 168 9.13 4.65 -16.65
CA ALA A 168 10.56 4.88 -16.40
C ALA A 168 10.86 6.35 -16.10
N GLU A 169 10.05 7.29 -16.59
CA GLU A 169 10.26 8.73 -16.48
C GLU A 169 9.26 9.37 -15.50
N ALA A 170 9.80 10.13 -14.53
CA ALA A 170 9.02 10.97 -13.65
C ALA A 170 8.65 12.27 -14.36
N LYS A 171 7.37 12.61 -14.40
CA LYS A 171 6.84 13.81 -15.04
C LYS A 171 6.35 14.82 -14.00
N GLU A 172 6.11 16.04 -14.43
CA GLU A 172 5.48 17.05 -13.59
C GLU A 172 4.02 16.65 -13.26
N VAL A 173 3.58 17.03 -12.07
CA VAL A 173 2.22 16.76 -11.62
C VAL A 173 1.22 17.59 -12.46
N PRO A 174 0.14 16.99 -12.96
CA PRO A 174 -0.92 17.73 -13.66
C PRO A 174 -1.46 18.89 -12.82
N ALA A 175 -1.64 20.05 -13.47
CA ALA A 175 -2.04 21.28 -12.78
C ALA A 175 -3.36 21.15 -12.00
N GLU A 176 -4.28 20.33 -12.50
CA GLU A 176 -5.57 20.05 -11.86
C GLU A 176 -5.44 19.24 -10.56
N ILE A 177 -4.37 18.46 -10.40
CA ILE A 177 -4.13 17.61 -9.22
C ILE A 177 -3.22 18.33 -8.21
N GLN A 178 -2.39 19.27 -8.66
CA GLN A 178 -1.40 19.98 -7.84
C GLN A 178 -1.94 20.55 -6.52
N PRO A 179 -3.14 21.17 -6.46
CA PRO A 179 -3.69 21.66 -5.19
C PRO A 179 -3.91 20.56 -4.15
N LYS A 180 -4.40 19.39 -4.58
CA LYS A 180 -4.60 18.22 -3.70
C LYS A 180 -3.27 17.62 -3.23
N VAL A 181 -2.27 17.56 -4.12
CA VAL A 181 -0.93 17.08 -3.74
C VAL A 181 -0.34 17.96 -2.65
N LYS A 182 -0.48 19.28 -2.79
CA LYS A 182 -0.01 20.22 -1.76
C LYS A 182 -0.75 20.03 -0.44
N GLU A 183 -2.07 19.94 -0.46
CA GLU A 183 -2.89 19.69 0.74
C GLU A 183 -2.43 18.45 1.50
N TYR A 184 -2.28 17.32 0.82
CA TYR A 184 -1.82 16.06 1.44
C TYR A 184 -0.35 16.09 1.87
N TYR A 185 0.49 16.82 1.13
CA TYR A 185 1.87 17.05 1.55
C TYR A 185 1.94 17.83 2.85
N ASP A 186 1.15 18.92 2.97
CA ASP A 186 1.10 19.75 4.17
C ASP A 186 0.63 18.95 5.39
N GLU A 187 -0.37 18.04 5.23
CA GLU A 187 -0.81 17.13 6.29
C GLU A 187 0.32 16.19 6.76
N ILE A 188 1.08 15.61 5.83
CA ILE A 188 2.22 14.73 6.14
C ILE A 188 3.34 15.53 6.83
N ALA A 189 3.65 16.72 6.31
CA ALA A 189 4.69 17.59 6.84
C ALA A 189 4.38 18.02 8.29
N GLU A 190 3.11 18.36 8.58
CA GLU A 190 2.67 18.66 9.94
C GLU A 190 2.86 17.47 10.88
N ALA A 191 2.50 16.26 10.43
CA ALA A 191 2.67 15.06 11.24
C ALA A 191 4.14 14.72 11.50
N ILE A 192 5.02 14.90 10.51
CA ILE A 192 6.47 14.75 10.66
C ILE A 192 7.00 15.76 11.67
N ALA A 193 6.61 17.02 11.55
CA ALA A 193 7.02 18.08 12.47
C ALA A 193 6.64 17.78 13.93
N MET A 194 5.45 17.21 14.15
CA MET A 194 4.97 16.85 15.49
C MET A 194 5.71 15.69 16.14
N SER A 195 6.56 14.96 15.42
CA SER A 195 7.26 13.79 15.92
C SER A 195 8.57 14.11 16.66
N ASP A 196 9.16 15.29 16.42
CA ASP A 196 10.50 15.65 16.93
C ASP A 196 10.68 17.17 16.93
N ASP A 197 11.29 17.72 17.99
CA ASP A 197 11.47 19.16 18.17
C ASP A 197 12.33 19.81 17.06
N GLU A 198 13.38 19.12 16.57
CA GLU A 198 14.23 19.62 15.49
C GLU A 198 13.44 19.69 14.16
N LEU A 199 12.58 18.69 13.91
CA LEU A 199 11.71 18.66 12.72
C LEU A 199 10.63 19.73 12.81
N MET A 200 10.15 20.05 14.01
CA MET A 200 9.21 21.14 14.27
C MET A 200 9.83 22.49 13.95
N ASP A 201 11.03 22.77 14.43
CA ASP A 201 11.76 24.01 14.16
C ASP A 201 12.01 24.20 12.65
N LYS A 202 12.39 23.10 11.97
CA LYS A 202 12.58 23.10 10.52
C LYS A 202 11.29 23.40 9.76
N PHE A 203 10.18 22.81 10.15
CA PHE A 203 8.86 23.07 9.58
C PHE A 203 8.45 24.54 9.70
N PHE A 204 8.64 25.15 10.89
CA PHE A 204 8.32 26.54 11.10
C PHE A 204 9.27 27.53 10.38
N SER A 205 10.49 27.09 10.08
CA SER A 205 11.41 27.88 9.23
C SER A 205 11.07 27.82 7.74
N GLY A 206 10.12 26.96 7.34
CA GLY A 206 9.70 26.80 5.95
C GLY A 206 10.67 25.98 5.10
N GLU A 207 11.54 25.20 5.73
CA GLU A 207 12.47 24.30 5.05
C GLU A 207 11.79 22.97 4.70
N GLU A 208 12.14 22.39 3.55
CA GLU A 208 11.64 21.09 3.14
C GLU A 208 12.37 19.96 3.89
N PHE A 209 11.62 18.88 4.20
CA PHE A 209 12.20 17.68 4.79
C PHE A 209 12.92 16.82 3.75
N ASP A 210 14.07 16.30 4.10
CA ASP A 210 14.76 15.30 3.31
C ASP A 210 14.16 13.88 3.50
N GLU A 211 14.60 12.92 2.66
CA GLU A 211 14.09 11.54 2.71
C GLU A 211 14.36 10.84 4.06
N HIS A 212 15.45 11.19 4.75
CA HIS A 212 15.80 10.62 6.05
C HIS A 212 14.92 11.20 7.17
N GLU A 213 14.68 12.50 7.15
CA GLU A 213 13.81 13.21 8.07
C GLU A 213 12.35 12.74 7.94
N ILE A 214 11.88 12.58 6.70
CA ILE A 214 10.57 11.98 6.41
C ILE A 214 10.48 10.56 7.00
N ALA A 215 11.50 9.73 6.77
CA ALA A 215 11.51 8.37 7.31
C ALA A 215 11.59 8.34 8.85
N LYS A 216 12.28 9.30 9.48
CA LYS A 216 12.35 9.46 10.94
C LYS A 216 10.98 9.83 11.51
N GLY A 217 10.33 10.85 10.94
CA GLY A 217 9.07 11.39 11.44
C GLY A 217 7.85 10.50 11.21
N LEU A 218 7.92 9.55 10.27
CA LEU A 218 6.83 8.62 9.96
C LEU A 218 6.96 7.26 10.65
N ARG A 219 7.92 7.06 11.53
CA ARG A 219 8.07 5.86 12.37
C ARG A 219 7.26 5.95 13.64
#